data_106b7f4d35cd0a8cf8c9aa3b89467b0e
#
_entry.id   106b7f4d35cd0a8cf8c9aa3b89467b0e
#
_cell.length_a   1.000
_cell.length_b   1.000
_cell.length_c   1.000
_cell.angle_alpha   90.00
_cell.angle_beta   90.00
_cell.angle_gamma   90.00
#
_symmetry.space_group_name_H-M   'P 1'
#
loop_
_entity.id
_entity.type
_entity.pdbx_description
1 polymer ?
#
loop_
_entity_poly.entity_id
_entity_poly.type
_entity_poly.pdbx_seq_one_letter_code
_entity_poly.pdbx_strand_id
1 'polypeptide(L)'
;MPSIVGKRRGKHTYYYLVESARVDGKPRIVSQEYLGSAEEVMAKLAGASTVEPVRSQHKRFGDLAAVWSMLDRLGLVAIVDSVAPRRADAGASVGTYIALAAANRVVAPCSKLAFADWWATTAGSRWVKTPAGSLDHRRFWDAMDHLDTEALRQVETELGRRMVTEFGLDLSGLVLDMTNFATYIDSTNDRAPIAQRGKAKQKRMDLRLVGLALVVTRDGGVPVLSHAYPGDRPDVSQFAMVIDELVTRYRQVSESLESLTVVYDAGQNSHDNHAVVEETGLGFVGSLPPSDHPDLLAVPRTDYLPVDADRYPGLTCVDTTLTALGVTRRAVLTHSPTLHAAQSRGFDQTLAKARRRLAELQARLARGKTRRDRAAVEAAIAAILKPRWVGEVLTATLTGEDPTELRLTWRTDHNARKRLEDRLFGKRILFTNRTEWPAADVVAAYRSQSEVEAGFRQQKDPHVVSFGPMHHWTDQKIRVHVFYSVLALTVAHLMRRQAERAGLHMSVRELLTELAGIGETVLLYHDGGKGRPRARRMLTDTTPTQQRLADLFNIHRYAPTR
;
A
#
# COMPACT_ATOMS: atom_id res chain seq x y z
N MET A 1 17.58 54.16 -16.18
CA MET A 1 18.56 53.05 -16.18
C MET A 1 19.62 53.38 -15.14
N PRO A 2 19.91 52.47 -14.23
CA PRO A 2 21.02 52.64 -13.29
C PRO A 2 22.36 52.64 -14.05
N SER A 3 23.28 53.52 -13.66
CA SER A 3 24.62 53.62 -14.22
C SER A 3 25.62 54.03 -13.13
N ILE A 4 26.87 53.59 -13.29
CA ILE A 4 27.95 53.97 -12.37
C ILE A 4 28.65 55.21 -12.93
N VAL A 5 28.70 56.27 -12.14
CA VAL A 5 29.31 57.54 -12.52
C VAL A 5 30.45 57.89 -11.56
N GLY A 6 31.63 58.16 -12.12
CA GLY A 6 32.78 58.67 -11.36
C GLY A 6 32.73 60.19 -11.22
N LYS A 7 32.84 60.71 -9.99
CA LYS A 7 32.95 62.12 -9.68
C LYS A 7 34.33 62.39 -9.11
N ARG A 8 35.09 63.34 -9.73
CA ARG A 8 36.43 63.69 -9.30
C ARG A 8 36.35 64.74 -8.18
N ARG A 9 37.04 64.49 -7.06
CA ARG A 9 37.25 65.48 -5.97
C ARG A 9 38.74 65.56 -5.68
N GLY A 10 39.35 66.64 -6.06
CA GLY A 10 40.79 66.82 -5.96
C GLY A 10 41.57 65.80 -6.79
N LYS A 11 42.47 65.06 -6.15
CA LYS A 11 43.26 64.02 -6.80
C LYS A 11 42.55 62.63 -6.86
N HIS A 12 41.35 62.46 -6.26
CA HIS A 12 40.65 61.24 -6.13
C HIS A 12 39.36 61.17 -6.96
N THR A 13 39.00 60.03 -7.50
CA THR A 13 37.73 59.75 -8.17
C THR A 13 36.88 58.86 -7.28
N TYR A 14 35.64 59.27 -6.99
CA TYR A 14 34.67 58.53 -6.21
C TYR A 14 33.51 58.07 -7.11
N TYR A 15 33.06 56.86 -6.95
CA TYR A 15 32.03 56.25 -7.77
C TYR A 15 30.68 56.26 -7.08
N TYR A 16 29.63 56.50 -7.86
CA TYR A 16 28.24 56.54 -7.42
C TYR A 16 27.39 55.68 -8.36
N LEU A 17 26.49 54.89 -7.81
CA LEU A 17 25.39 54.31 -8.57
C LEU A 17 24.32 55.38 -8.71
N VAL A 18 23.98 55.77 -9.93
CA VAL A 18 22.98 56.78 -10.20
C VAL A 18 21.86 56.21 -11.06
N GLU A 19 20.64 56.59 -10.71
CA GLU A 19 19.48 56.31 -11.54
C GLU A 19 18.97 57.62 -12.13
N SER A 20 18.86 57.65 -13.46
CA SER A 20 18.42 58.83 -14.20
C SER A 20 17.04 58.61 -14.79
N ALA A 21 16.14 59.55 -14.58
CA ALA A 21 14.83 59.64 -15.20
C ALA A 21 14.62 60.99 -15.89
N ARG A 22 13.68 61.04 -16.82
CA ARG A 22 13.28 62.33 -17.42
C ARG A 22 12.30 63.04 -16.48
N VAL A 23 12.70 64.20 -15.98
CA VAL A 23 11.86 65.09 -15.18
C VAL A 23 11.74 66.42 -16.01
N ASP A 24 10.52 66.80 -16.32
CA ASP A 24 10.20 67.91 -17.20
C ASP A 24 10.91 67.87 -18.55
N GLY A 25 10.97 66.71 -19.17
CA GLY A 25 11.58 66.48 -20.46
C GLY A 25 13.13 66.45 -20.48
N LYS A 26 13.78 66.72 -19.35
CA LYS A 26 15.26 66.76 -19.22
C LYS A 26 15.74 65.56 -18.38
N PRO A 27 16.85 64.88 -18.73
CA PRO A 27 17.42 63.83 -17.92
C PRO A 27 17.95 64.42 -16.59
N ARG A 28 17.45 63.88 -15.46
CA ARG A 28 17.93 64.19 -14.11
C ARG A 28 18.24 62.94 -13.34
N ILE A 29 19.24 63.00 -12.45
CA ILE A 29 19.54 61.96 -11.48
C ILE A 29 18.44 61.97 -10.42
N VAL A 30 17.67 60.93 -10.31
CA VAL A 30 16.56 60.77 -9.34
C VAL A 30 16.97 59.97 -8.09
N SER A 31 18.03 59.16 -8.20
CA SER A 31 18.63 58.45 -7.07
C SER A 31 20.14 58.39 -7.23
N GLN A 32 20.88 58.51 -6.11
CA GLN A 32 22.33 58.44 -6.09
C GLN A 32 22.79 57.73 -4.81
N GLU A 33 23.53 56.62 -4.96
CA GLU A 33 24.15 55.88 -3.88
C GLU A 33 25.69 55.95 -4.01
N TYR A 34 26.38 56.21 -2.90
CA TYR A 34 27.83 56.29 -2.86
C TYR A 34 28.45 54.89 -2.80
N LEU A 35 29.31 54.55 -3.76
CA LEU A 35 29.97 53.26 -3.87
C LEU A 35 31.40 53.25 -3.28
N GLY A 36 32.06 54.43 -3.22
CA GLY A 36 33.43 54.55 -2.71
C GLY A 36 34.47 54.92 -3.77
N SER A 37 35.75 54.78 -3.41
CA SER A 37 36.90 54.89 -4.34
C SER A 37 36.92 53.68 -5.31
N ALA A 38 37.76 53.73 -6.35
CA ALA A 38 37.96 52.59 -7.26
C ALA A 38 38.39 51.35 -6.51
N GLU A 39 39.26 51.49 -5.52
CA GLU A 39 39.74 50.39 -4.69
C GLU A 39 38.61 49.80 -3.82
N GLU A 40 37.78 50.65 -3.21
CA GLU A 40 36.63 50.23 -2.41
C GLU A 40 35.54 49.56 -3.27
N VAL A 41 35.31 50.05 -4.49
CA VAL A 41 34.38 49.44 -5.46
C VAL A 41 34.90 48.07 -5.90
N MET A 42 36.21 48.00 -6.22
CA MET A 42 36.84 46.71 -6.57
C MET A 42 36.83 45.73 -5.40
N ALA A 43 37.09 46.22 -4.18
CA ALA A 43 37.00 45.37 -2.97
C ALA A 43 35.57 44.87 -2.73
N LYS A 44 34.55 45.71 -2.93
CA LYS A 44 33.14 45.33 -2.85
C LYS A 44 32.75 44.33 -3.97
N LEU A 45 33.23 44.54 -5.18
CA LEU A 45 33.01 43.62 -6.30
C LEU A 45 33.77 42.27 -6.12
N ALA A 46 35.01 42.34 -5.63
CA ALA A 46 35.80 41.14 -5.30
C ALA A 46 35.20 40.38 -4.10
N GLY A 47 34.68 41.11 -3.10
CA GLY A 47 33.96 40.48 -1.98
C GLY A 47 32.54 40.01 -2.33
N ALA A 48 31.96 40.52 -3.43
CA ALA A 48 30.69 40.05 -3.96
C ALA A 48 30.85 38.80 -4.82
N SER A 49 32.07 38.53 -5.34
CA SER A 49 32.38 37.27 -6.05
C SER A 49 32.91 36.25 -5.07
N THR A 50 32.08 35.25 -4.77
CA THR A 50 32.42 33.99 -4.11
C THR A 50 32.51 34.01 -2.58
N VAL A 51 31.43 34.38 -1.89
CA VAL A 51 31.26 33.82 -0.54
C VAL A 51 30.99 32.32 -0.72
N GLU A 52 31.99 31.51 -0.45
CA GLU A 52 31.81 30.04 -0.50
C GLU A 52 30.94 29.60 0.67
N PRO A 53 30.04 28.64 0.45
CA PRO A 53 29.27 28.05 1.54
C PRO A 53 30.19 27.32 2.51
N VAL A 54 30.12 27.62 3.80
CA VAL A 54 30.90 26.94 4.84
C VAL A 54 30.35 25.56 5.20
N ARG A 55 29.09 25.31 4.89
CA ARG A 55 28.42 24.03 5.15
C ARG A 55 27.21 23.84 4.21
N SER A 56 26.98 22.60 3.80
CA SER A 56 25.77 22.18 3.12
C SER A 56 24.95 21.23 3.98
N GLN A 57 23.65 21.25 3.80
CA GLN A 57 22.71 20.25 4.35
C GLN A 57 21.83 19.76 3.22
N HIS A 58 21.60 18.45 3.19
CA HIS A 58 20.66 17.84 2.25
C HIS A 58 19.38 17.46 2.99
N LYS A 59 18.24 17.83 2.43
CA LYS A 59 16.91 17.56 2.98
C LYS A 59 16.09 16.75 1.98
N ARG A 60 15.40 15.76 2.47
CA ARG A 60 14.42 15.01 1.68
C ARG A 60 13.28 15.94 1.28
N PHE A 61 12.92 15.97 -0.01
CA PHE A 61 11.96 16.94 -0.51
C PHE A 61 10.90 16.32 -1.42
N GLY A 62 11.25 15.78 -2.59
CA GLY A 62 10.32 15.54 -3.69
C GLY A 62 9.21 14.54 -3.37
N ASP A 63 9.53 13.42 -2.79
CA ASP A 63 8.54 12.41 -2.38
C ASP A 63 7.62 12.91 -1.26
N LEU A 64 8.19 13.60 -0.26
CA LEU A 64 7.39 14.20 0.81
C LEU A 64 6.47 15.32 0.28
N ALA A 65 6.98 16.16 -0.62
CA ALA A 65 6.20 17.24 -1.23
C ALA A 65 5.04 16.67 -2.08
N ALA A 66 5.29 15.61 -2.85
CA ALA A 66 4.26 14.94 -3.64
C ALA A 66 3.18 14.29 -2.77
N VAL A 67 3.58 13.57 -1.73
CA VAL A 67 2.64 12.99 -0.75
C VAL A 67 1.82 14.09 -0.06
N TRP A 68 2.48 15.17 0.36
CA TRP A 68 1.78 16.29 1.00
C TRP A 68 0.79 16.98 0.06
N SER A 69 1.15 17.14 -1.21
CA SER A 69 0.24 17.64 -2.25
C SER A 69 -1.02 16.80 -2.39
N MET A 70 -0.88 15.48 -2.33
CA MET A 70 -2.03 14.58 -2.37
C MET A 70 -2.92 14.70 -1.13
N LEU A 71 -2.32 14.83 0.06
CA LEU A 71 -3.05 15.04 1.32
C LEU A 71 -3.80 16.38 1.33
N ASP A 72 -3.18 17.43 0.77
CA ASP A 72 -3.81 18.75 0.60
C ASP A 72 -5.00 18.68 -0.37
N ARG A 73 -4.86 17.98 -1.51
CA ARG A 73 -5.93 17.77 -2.49
C ARG A 73 -7.09 16.96 -1.93
N LEU A 74 -6.81 15.97 -1.10
CA LEU A 74 -7.83 15.24 -0.34
C LEU A 74 -8.51 16.10 0.72
N GLY A 75 -7.92 17.24 1.10
CA GLY A 75 -8.44 18.08 2.17
C GLY A 75 -8.34 17.44 3.55
N LEU A 76 -7.40 16.49 3.73
CA LEU A 76 -7.34 15.62 4.92
C LEU A 76 -7.36 16.39 6.23
N VAL A 77 -6.52 17.43 6.36
CA VAL A 77 -6.40 18.18 7.61
C VAL A 77 -7.74 18.79 8.00
N ALA A 78 -8.43 19.44 7.04
CA ALA A 78 -9.72 20.08 7.28
C ALA A 78 -10.81 19.04 7.62
N ILE A 79 -10.84 17.91 6.93
CA ILE A 79 -11.82 16.83 7.17
C ILE A 79 -11.65 16.27 8.59
N VAL A 80 -10.42 15.94 9.00
CA VAL A 80 -10.17 15.42 10.35
C VAL A 80 -10.48 16.47 11.41
N ASP A 81 -10.08 17.71 11.20
CA ASP A 81 -10.28 18.80 12.16
C ASP A 81 -11.77 19.19 12.32
N SER A 82 -12.63 18.86 11.35
CA SER A 82 -14.07 19.08 11.45
C SER A 82 -14.76 18.16 12.46
N VAL A 83 -14.22 16.95 12.68
CA VAL A 83 -14.75 15.96 13.62
C VAL A 83 -13.97 15.88 14.94
N ALA A 84 -12.73 16.40 14.94
CA ALA A 84 -11.84 16.39 16.10
C ALA A 84 -11.28 17.79 16.36
N PRO A 85 -12.01 18.67 17.04
CA PRO A 85 -11.64 20.06 17.22
C PRO A 85 -10.31 20.20 17.97
N ARG A 86 -9.53 21.21 17.57
CA ARG A 86 -8.22 21.50 18.13
C ARG A 86 -8.32 21.92 19.61
N ARG A 87 -7.48 21.32 20.44
CA ARG A 87 -7.27 21.82 21.81
C ARG A 87 -6.45 23.14 21.78
N ALA A 88 -6.74 24.04 22.72
CA ALA A 88 -6.06 25.33 22.80
C ALA A 88 -4.53 25.21 23.05
N ASP A 89 -4.11 24.15 23.77
CA ASP A 89 -2.71 23.86 24.11
C ASP A 89 -1.99 22.95 23.11
N ALA A 90 -2.66 22.53 22.02
CA ALA A 90 -2.06 21.66 21.02
C ALA A 90 -1.09 22.43 20.10
N GLY A 91 0.10 21.89 19.91
CA GLY A 91 1.10 22.46 19.00
C GLY A 91 0.70 22.41 17.52
N ALA A 92 -0.15 21.45 17.14
CA ALA A 92 -0.76 21.28 15.82
C ALA A 92 -2.17 20.72 15.96
N SER A 93 -2.97 20.80 14.90
CA SER A 93 -4.31 20.18 14.87
C SER A 93 -4.23 18.66 14.79
N VAL A 94 -5.33 17.97 15.16
CA VAL A 94 -5.44 16.52 15.04
C VAL A 94 -5.22 16.08 13.59
N GLY A 95 -5.84 16.75 12.62
CA GLY A 95 -5.66 16.50 11.20
C GLY A 95 -4.21 16.65 10.74
N THR A 96 -3.47 17.63 11.28
CA THR A 96 -2.04 17.77 10.98
C THR A 96 -1.24 16.58 11.50
N TYR A 97 -1.49 16.08 12.72
CA TYR A 97 -0.80 14.88 13.24
C TYR A 97 -1.11 13.63 12.42
N ILE A 98 -2.34 13.46 11.98
CA ILE A 98 -2.74 12.35 11.10
C ILE A 98 -2.07 12.46 9.73
N ALA A 99 -2.03 13.66 9.13
CA ALA A 99 -1.36 13.89 7.87
C ALA A 99 0.16 13.60 7.97
N LEU A 100 0.82 14.06 9.03
CA LEU A 100 2.22 13.75 9.32
C LEU A 100 2.45 12.25 9.49
N ALA A 101 1.54 11.56 10.22
CA ALA A 101 1.64 10.11 10.42
C ALA A 101 1.48 9.35 9.08
N ALA A 102 0.51 9.72 8.24
CA ALA A 102 0.30 9.12 6.94
C ALA A 102 1.48 9.38 6.00
N ALA A 103 1.97 10.63 5.90
CA ALA A 103 3.13 10.97 5.10
C ALA A 103 4.38 10.17 5.51
N ASN A 104 4.62 10.03 6.81
CA ASN A 104 5.72 9.19 7.31
C ASN A 104 5.58 7.72 6.86
N ARG A 105 4.36 7.14 6.90
CA ARG A 105 4.13 5.77 6.45
C ARG A 105 4.45 5.58 4.97
N VAL A 106 4.13 6.57 4.13
CA VAL A 106 4.43 6.51 2.69
C VAL A 106 5.92 6.62 2.43
N VAL A 107 6.58 7.62 3.03
CA VAL A 107 7.91 8.08 2.62
C VAL A 107 9.03 7.33 3.34
N ALA A 108 8.92 7.18 4.66
CA ALA A 108 9.96 6.57 5.50
C ALA A 108 9.35 6.04 6.81
N PRO A 109 8.71 4.88 6.79
CA PRO A 109 8.02 4.32 7.95
C PRO A 109 8.93 4.20 9.17
N CYS A 110 8.57 4.86 10.27
CA CYS A 110 9.28 4.76 11.54
C CYS A 110 8.32 4.79 12.74
N SER A 111 8.83 4.54 13.94
CA SER A 111 8.04 4.69 15.16
C SER A 111 7.73 6.16 15.46
N LYS A 112 6.69 6.43 16.25
CA LYS A 112 6.40 7.80 16.69
C LYS A 112 7.54 8.40 17.52
N LEU A 113 8.31 7.58 18.19
CA LEU A 113 9.51 8.01 18.95
C LEU A 113 10.60 8.56 18.02
N ALA A 114 10.83 7.92 16.88
CA ALA A 114 11.83 8.32 15.88
C ALA A 114 11.33 9.40 14.92
N PHE A 115 10.06 9.82 15.02
CA PHE A 115 9.43 10.71 14.06
C PHE A 115 10.10 12.09 14.00
N ALA A 116 10.39 12.70 15.14
CA ALA A 116 10.98 14.04 15.21
C ALA A 116 12.37 14.08 14.53
N ASP A 117 13.18 13.06 14.74
CA ASP A 117 14.51 12.94 14.12
C ASP A 117 14.40 12.78 12.60
N TRP A 118 13.51 11.90 12.15
CA TRP A 118 13.23 11.78 10.72
C TRP A 118 12.74 13.10 10.11
N TRP A 119 11.75 13.75 10.75
CA TRP A 119 11.20 15.03 10.24
C TRP A 119 12.25 16.11 10.09
N ALA A 120 13.20 16.16 11.01
CA ALA A 120 14.33 17.11 10.96
C ALA A 120 15.23 16.92 9.73
N THR A 121 15.26 15.73 9.12
CA THR A 121 16.00 15.47 7.87
C THR A 121 15.25 15.89 6.62
N THR A 122 14.00 16.30 6.74
CA THR A 122 13.13 16.67 5.61
C THR A 122 13.03 18.18 5.43
N ALA A 123 12.54 18.61 4.27
CA ALA A 123 12.19 19.99 3.98
C ALA A 123 10.78 20.36 4.51
N GLY A 124 10.02 19.42 5.04
CA GLY A 124 8.61 19.55 5.43
C GLY A 124 8.31 20.66 6.42
N SER A 125 9.26 20.98 7.33
CA SER A 125 9.12 22.08 8.28
C SER A 125 8.97 23.48 7.63
N ARG A 126 9.20 23.61 6.32
CA ARG A 126 9.00 24.86 5.59
C ARG A 126 7.51 25.15 5.36
N TRP A 127 6.71 24.13 5.09
CA TRP A 127 5.27 24.29 4.83
C TRP A 127 4.37 23.78 5.97
N VAL A 128 4.83 22.84 6.78
CA VAL A 128 4.13 22.42 8.00
C VAL A 128 4.79 23.07 9.20
N LYS A 129 4.21 24.15 9.67
CA LYS A 129 4.72 24.91 10.82
C LYS A 129 4.25 24.28 12.12
N THR A 130 5.17 23.69 12.85
CA THR A 130 4.92 23.11 14.17
C THR A 130 5.88 23.73 15.21
N PRO A 131 5.40 24.06 16.42
CA PRO A 131 6.27 24.53 17.49
C PRO A 131 7.34 23.50 17.86
N ALA A 132 8.44 23.97 18.45
CA ALA A 132 9.46 23.07 18.99
C ALA A 132 8.85 22.11 20.03
N GLY A 133 9.25 20.85 19.98
CA GLY A 133 8.73 19.81 20.88
C GLY A 133 7.32 19.30 20.59
N SER A 134 6.59 19.87 19.61
CA SER A 134 5.24 19.41 19.28
C SER A 134 5.21 18.09 18.49
N LEU A 135 6.35 17.59 18.00
CA LEU A 135 6.47 16.33 17.28
C LEU A 135 6.92 15.16 18.19
N ASP A 136 6.86 15.34 19.50
CA ASP A 136 7.04 14.24 20.47
C ASP A 136 5.95 13.17 20.30
N HIS A 137 6.31 11.90 20.53
CA HIS A 137 5.39 10.76 20.36
C HIS A 137 4.12 10.86 21.20
N ARG A 138 4.16 11.50 22.40
CA ARG A 138 3.00 11.69 23.26
C ARG A 138 1.96 12.60 22.62
N ARG A 139 2.43 13.64 21.89
CA ARG A 139 1.53 14.55 21.17
C ARG A 139 0.77 13.85 20.04
N PHE A 140 1.41 12.89 19.37
CA PHE A 140 0.70 12.01 18.42
C PHE A 140 -0.35 11.15 19.13
N TRP A 141 -0.05 10.61 20.33
CA TRP A 141 -1.00 9.81 21.09
C TRP A 141 -2.17 10.65 21.59
N ASP A 142 -1.91 11.86 22.07
CA ASP A 142 -2.95 12.82 22.48
C ASP A 142 -3.87 13.15 21.30
N ALA A 143 -3.30 13.39 20.10
CA ALA A 143 -4.09 13.63 18.90
C ALA A 143 -4.95 12.41 18.51
N MET A 144 -4.40 11.20 18.60
CA MET A 144 -5.13 9.97 18.30
C MET A 144 -6.32 9.75 19.25
N ASP A 145 -6.24 10.18 20.51
CA ASP A 145 -7.32 10.03 21.50
C ASP A 145 -8.60 10.80 21.14
N HIS A 146 -8.52 11.78 20.24
CA HIS A 146 -9.66 12.54 19.74
C HIS A 146 -10.43 11.87 18.59
N LEU A 147 -9.96 10.73 18.09
CA LEU A 147 -10.58 10.02 16.96
C LEU A 147 -11.15 8.69 17.46
N ASP A 148 -12.40 8.69 17.84
CA ASP A 148 -13.15 7.46 18.13
C ASP A 148 -13.59 6.75 16.83
N THR A 149 -14.29 5.64 16.97
CA THR A 149 -14.72 4.84 15.80
C THR A 149 -15.70 5.60 14.90
N GLU A 150 -16.56 6.44 15.48
CA GLU A 150 -17.53 7.22 14.71
C GLU A 150 -16.85 8.36 13.97
N ALA A 151 -15.95 9.09 14.62
CA ALA A 151 -15.12 10.11 13.96
C ALA A 151 -14.31 9.53 12.78
N LEU A 152 -13.72 8.33 12.95
CA LEU A 152 -13.00 7.65 11.87
C LEU A 152 -13.93 7.32 10.70
N ARG A 153 -15.15 6.83 10.95
CA ARG A 153 -16.14 6.56 9.89
C ARG A 153 -16.53 7.82 9.12
N GLN A 154 -16.78 8.92 9.83
CA GLN A 154 -17.11 10.20 9.20
C GLN A 154 -15.97 10.70 8.31
N VAL A 155 -14.73 10.65 8.81
CA VAL A 155 -13.54 11.02 8.03
C VAL A 155 -13.40 10.14 6.79
N GLU A 156 -13.49 8.82 6.92
CA GLU A 156 -13.38 7.90 5.77
C GLU A 156 -14.48 8.13 4.74
N THR A 157 -15.70 8.40 5.17
CA THR A 157 -16.83 8.71 4.26
C THR A 157 -16.56 9.99 3.47
N GLU A 158 -16.10 11.05 4.14
CA GLU A 158 -15.82 12.32 3.48
C GLU A 158 -14.61 12.23 2.55
N LEU A 159 -13.58 11.47 2.93
CA LEU A 159 -12.46 11.13 2.05
C LEU A 159 -12.93 10.35 0.82
N GLY A 160 -13.87 9.42 0.98
CA GLY A 160 -14.49 8.68 -0.14
C GLY A 160 -15.15 9.63 -1.14
N ARG A 161 -15.99 10.57 -0.68
CA ARG A 161 -16.59 11.61 -1.53
C ARG A 161 -15.54 12.45 -2.23
N ARG A 162 -14.50 12.87 -1.49
CA ARG A 162 -13.41 13.68 -2.04
C ARG A 162 -12.62 12.91 -3.10
N MET A 163 -12.39 11.61 -2.91
CA MET A 163 -11.71 10.79 -3.89
C MET A 163 -12.52 10.68 -5.20
N VAL A 164 -13.83 10.54 -5.12
CA VAL A 164 -14.69 10.53 -6.30
C VAL A 164 -14.65 11.87 -7.03
N THR A 165 -14.84 12.98 -6.32
CA THR A 165 -14.96 14.30 -6.93
C THR A 165 -13.64 14.85 -7.45
N GLU A 166 -12.56 14.71 -6.71
CA GLU A 166 -11.24 15.28 -7.03
C GLU A 166 -10.42 14.40 -7.98
N PHE A 167 -10.54 13.06 -7.84
CA PHE A 167 -9.70 12.13 -8.60
C PHE A 167 -10.47 11.32 -9.64
N GLY A 168 -11.78 11.52 -9.76
CA GLY A 168 -12.64 10.77 -10.69
C GLY A 168 -12.54 9.26 -10.42
N LEU A 169 -12.66 8.86 -9.13
CA LEU A 169 -12.55 7.46 -8.74
C LEU A 169 -13.83 6.72 -9.13
N ASP A 170 -13.69 5.62 -9.87
CA ASP A 170 -14.81 4.75 -10.22
C ASP A 170 -15.07 3.74 -9.09
N LEU A 171 -16.27 3.80 -8.52
CA LEU A 171 -16.71 2.89 -7.46
C LEU A 171 -17.62 1.77 -7.97
N SER A 172 -17.86 1.64 -9.27
CA SER A 172 -18.73 0.61 -9.84
C SER A 172 -18.21 -0.82 -9.64
N GLY A 173 -16.90 -0.97 -9.50
CA GLY A 173 -16.24 -2.24 -9.24
C GLY A 173 -15.29 -2.17 -8.05
N LEU A 174 -15.57 -2.94 -7.02
CA LEU A 174 -14.80 -2.99 -5.80
C LEU A 174 -14.28 -4.39 -5.51
N VAL A 175 -13.14 -4.49 -4.86
CA VAL A 175 -12.48 -5.76 -4.50
C VAL A 175 -12.33 -5.84 -3.00
N LEU A 176 -12.85 -6.88 -2.39
CA LEU A 176 -12.74 -7.16 -0.96
C LEU A 176 -11.78 -8.31 -0.70
N ASP A 177 -10.83 -8.10 0.19
CA ASP A 177 -10.04 -9.19 0.80
C ASP A 177 -9.65 -8.82 2.24
N MET A 178 -9.18 -9.82 2.98
CA MET A 178 -8.85 -9.71 4.39
C MET A 178 -7.46 -10.26 4.69
N THR A 179 -6.80 -9.63 5.64
CA THR A 179 -5.49 -10.08 6.13
C THR A 179 -5.35 -9.80 7.61
N ASN A 180 -4.20 -10.14 8.20
CA ASN A 180 -3.85 -9.75 9.55
C ASN A 180 -2.42 -9.21 9.63
N PHE A 181 -2.19 -8.36 10.65
CA PHE A 181 -0.91 -7.76 10.95
C PHE A 181 -0.50 -8.06 12.39
N ALA A 182 0.79 -8.29 12.59
CA ALA A 182 1.34 -8.51 13.91
C ALA A 182 1.46 -7.20 14.70
N THR A 183 1.22 -7.28 16.01
CA THR A 183 1.41 -6.18 16.97
C THR A 183 2.58 -6.49 17.90
N TYR A 184 3.24 -5.45 18.40
CA TYR A 184 4.36 -5.56 19.34
C TYR A 184 3.93 -5.02 20.72
N ILE A 185 2.91 -5.63 21.30
CA ILE A 185 2.37 -5.26 22.60
C ILE A 185 2.56 -6.41 23.59
N ASP A 186 2.61 -6.06 24.87
CA ASP A 186 2.75 -7.03 25.95
C ASP A 186 1.63 -8.08 25.90
N SER A 187 1.99 -9.34 26.19
CA SER A 187 1.04 -10.46 26.18
C SER A 187 0.01 -10.38 27.31
N THR A 188 0.29 -9.63 28.36
CA THR A 188 -0.60 -9.40 29.50
C THR A 188 -1.50 -8.19 29.34
N ASN A 189 -1.32 -7.40 28.25
CA ASN A 189 -2.14 -6.21 28.02
C ASN A 189 -3.62 -6.58 27.73
N ASP A 190 -4.53 -6.11 28.57
CA ASP A 190 -5.97 -6.30 28.48
C ASP A 190 -6.73 -5.11 27.84
N ARG A 191 -6.04 -3.99 27.61
CA ARG A 191 -6.60 -2.74 27.06
C ARG A 191 -6.74 -2.73 25.54
N ALA A 192 -6.32 -3.79 24.88
CA ALA A 192 -6.40 -3.96 23.43
C ALA A 192 -7.05 -5.29 23.05
N PRO A 193 -8.36 -5.49 23.33
CA PRO A 193 -9.09 -6.72 22.99
C PRO A 193 -9.15 -7.01 21.48
N ILE A 194 -8.93 -6.04 20.61
CA ILE A 194 -8.79 -6.26 19.15
C ILE A 194 -7.49 -7.01 18.78
N ALA A 195 -6.46 -6.91 19.62
CA ALA A 195 -5.19 -7.60 19.37
C ALA A 195 -5.20 -8.98 20.05
N GLN A 196 -5.39 -10.04 19.26
CA GLN A 196 -5.54 -11.41 19.74
C GLN A 196 -4.55 -12.37 19.09
N ARG A 197 -4.24 -13.49 19.79
CA ARG A 197 -3.46 -14.57 19.18
C ARG A 197 -4.34 -15.36 18.23
N GLY A 198 -3.87 -15.53 16.99
CA GLY A 198 -4.63 -16.20 15.93
C GLY A 198 -3.71 -16.84 14.88
N LYS A 199 -4.31 -17.27 13.78
CA LYS A 199 -3.57 -17.85 12.66
C LYS A 199 -2.85 -16.75 11.87
N ALA A 200 -1.58 -16.54 12.16
CA ALA A 200 -0.77 -15.52 11.49
C ALA A 200 -0.50 -15.85 10.02
N LYS A 201 -0.99 -15.04 9.09
CA LYS A 201 -0.65 -15.15 7.65
C LYS A 201 0.86 -14.94 7.41
N GLN A 202 1.54 -14.21 8.30
CA GLN A 202 2.99 -14.00 8.29
C GLN A 202 3.79 -15.04 9.11
N LYS A 203 3.14 -16.11 9.60
CA LYS A 203 3.72 -17.19 10.42
C LYS A 203 4.34 -16.74 11.75
N ARG A 204 4.00 -15.56 12.25
CA ARG A 204 4.41 -15.02 13.57
C ARG A 204 3.42 -15.45 14.64
N MET A 205 3.51 -16.72 15.04
CA MET A 205 2.62 -17.33 16.06
C MET A 205 2.86 -16.80 17.48
N ASP A 206 3.99 -16.14 17.71
CA ASP A 206 4.43 -15.55 18.97
C ASP A 206 3.76 -14.19 19.26
N LEU A 207 3.22 -13.53 18.26
CA LEU A 207 2.64 -12.19 18.36
C LEU A 207 1.11 -12.21 18.38
N ARG A 208 0.52 -11.16 18.98
CA ARG A 208 -0.90 -10.84 18.79
C ARG A 208 -1.10 -10.22 17.42
N LEU A 209 -2.27 -10.43 16.87
CA LEU A 209 -2.66 -10.01 15.53
C LEU A 209 -3.86 -9.06 15.60
N VAL A 210 -3.95 -8.18 14.62
CA VAL A 210 -5.14 -7.41 14.28
C VAL A 210 -5.55 -7.78 12.86
N GLY A 211 -6.82 -8.14 12.67
CA GLY A 211 -7.39 -8.37 11.37
C GLY A 211 -7.71 -7.05 10.66
N LEU A 212 -7.57 -7.05 9.34
CA LEU A 212 -7.92 -5.94 8.46
C LEU A 212 -8.67 -6.46 7.25
N ALA A 213 -9.93 -6.06 7.09
CA ALA A 213 -10.65 -6.13 5.84
C ALA A 213 -10.42 -4.83 5.06
N LEU A 214 -10.17 -4.95 3.76
CA LEU A 214 -9.91 -3.84 2.88
C LEU A 214 -10.75 -3.97 1.62
N VAL A 215 -11.48 -2.92 1.29
CA VAL A 215 -12.19 -2.77 0.02
C VAL A 215 -11.46 -1.74 -0.81
N VAL A 216 -11.06 -2.14 -2.03
CA VAL A 216 -10.33 -1.28 -2.96
C VAL A 216 -11.05 -1.19 -4.30
N THR A 217 -10.80 -0.13 -5.06
CA THR A 217 -11.30 -0.02 -6.43
C THR A 217 -10.60 -1.01 -7.37
N ARG A 218 -11.28 -1.43 -8.43
CA ARG A 218 -10.67 -2.19 -9.52
C ARG A 218 -9.67 -1.35 -10.33
N ASP A 219 -9.91 -0.04 -10.40
CA ASP A 219 -9.08 0.94 -11.10
C ASP A 219 -8.01 1.49 -10.12
N GLY A 220 -6.85 0.87 -10.12
CA GLY A 220 -5.68 1.30 -9.37
C GLY A 220 -5.60 0.81 -7.92
N GLY A 221 -6.52 -0.05 -7.48
CA GLY A 221 -6.47 -0.67 -6.14
C GLY A 221 -6.54 0.34 -5.00
N VAL A 222 -7.25 1.47 -5.20
CA VAL A 222 -7.34 2.55 -4.21
C VAL A 222 -8.27 2.12 -3.08
N PRO A 223 -7.82 2.10 -1.81
CA PRO A 223 -8.67 1.79 -0.66
C PRO A 223 -9.82 2.79 -0.50
N VAL A 224 -11.03 2.28 -0.34
CA VAL A 224 -12.26 3.07 -0.14
C VAL A 224 -12.97 2.74 1.17
N LEU A 225 -12.70 1.57 1.74
CA LEU A 225 -13.20 1.17 3.04
C LEU A 225 -12.17 0.27 3.74
N SER A 226 -12.01 0.49 5.03
CA SER A 226 -11.22 -0.38 5.90
C SER A 226 -12.01 -0.77 7.14
N HIS A 227 -11.86 -2.05 7.56
CA HIS A 227 -12.47 -2.54 8.79
C HIS A 227 -11.45 -3.33 9.61
N ALA A 228 -11.14 -2.85 10.80
CA ALA A 228 -10.26 -3.52 11.75
C ALA A 228 -11.05 -4.41 12.68
N TYR A 229 -10.65 -5.69 12.82
CA TYR A 229 -11.34 -6.69 13.64
C TYR A 229 -10.36 -7.51 14.50
N PRO A 230 -10.85 -8.23 15.54
CA PRO A 230 -10.00 -9.04 16.40
C PRO A 230 -9.24 -10.12 15.63
N GLY A 231 -7.92 -10.21 15.90
CA GLY A 231 -7.00 -11.06 15.14
C GLY A 231 -7.18 -12.57 15.28
N ASP A 232 -8.04 -13.02 16.18
CA ASP A 232 -8.45 -14.43 16.36
C ASP A 232 -9.69 -14.81 15.55
N ARG A 233 -10.41 -13.81 15.01
CA ARG A 233 -11.63 -14.07 14.23
C ARG A 233 -11.33 -14.58 12.82
N PRO A 234 -12.04 -15.60 12.34
CA PRO A 234 -11.97 -16.05 10.96
C PRO A 234 -12.45 -14.96 10.00
N ASP A 235 -11.76 -14.77 8.88
CA ASP A 235 -12.11 -13.78 7.85
C ASP A 235 -13.58 -13.92 7.38
N VAL A 236 -14.05 -15.16 7.17
CA VAL A 236 -15.42 -15.48 6.72
C VAL A 236 -16.49 -14.91 7.66
N SER A 237 -16.23 -14.85 8.98
CA SER A 237 -17.16 -14.34 9.96
C SER A 237 -17.27 -12.80 9.98
N GLN A 238 -16.37 -12.11 9.31
CA GLN A 238 -16.35 -10.64 9.22
C GLN A 238 -16.99 -10.12 7.94
N PHE A 239 -17.19 -11.00 6.95
CA PHE A 239 -17.64 -10.63 5.61
C PHE A 239 -18.96 -9.87 5.61
N ALA A 240 -19.99 -10.41 6.29
CA ALA A 240 -21.33 -9.80 6.34
C ALA A 240 -21.28 -8.37 6.90
N MET A 241 -20.53 -8.14 7.97
CA MET A 241 -20.37 -6.81 8.57
C MET A 241 -19.68 -5.82 7.61
N VAL A 242 -18.66 -6.28 6.88
CA VAL A 242 -17.97 -5.43 5.90
C VAL A 242 -18.87 -5.08 4.73
N ILE A 243 -19.69 -6.01 4.25
CA ILE A 243 -20.67 -5.76 3.19
C ILE A 243 -21.74 -4.76 3.64
N ASP A 244 -22.29 -4.91 4.84
CA ASP A 244 -23.27 -3.97 5.39
C ASP A 244 -22.69 -2.55 5.54
N GLU A 245 -21.48 -2.44 6.07
CA GLU A 245 -20.76 -1.17 6.18
C GLU A 245 -20.48 -0.56 4.79
N LEU A 246 -20.08 -1.38 3.82
CA LEU A 246 -19.85 -0.94 2.43
C LEU A 246 -21.14 -0.38 1.81
N VAL A 247 -22.25 -1.11 1.92
CA VAL A 247 -23.56 -0.68 1.40
C VAL A 247 -24.00 0.63 2.03
N THR A 248 -23.87 0.73 3.35
CA THR A 248 -24.23 1.94 4.11
C THR A 248 -23.45 3.16 3.63
N ARG A 249 -22.13 3.03 3.44
CA ARG A 249 -21.27 4.12 2.97
C ARG A 249 -21.47 4.42 1.49
N TYR A 250 -21.63 3.40 0.67
CA TYR A 250 -21.85 3.57 -0.77
C TYR A 250 -23.10 4.38 -1.07
N ARG A 251 -24.21 4.13 -0.35
CA ARG A 251 -25.46 4.91 -0.44
C ARG A 251 -25.30 6.39 -0.11
N GLN A 252 -24.27 6.77 0.61
CA GLN A 252 -23.95 8.18 0.90
C GLN A 252 -23.19 8.89 -0.23
N VAL A 253 -22.64 8.13 -1.17
CA VAL A 253 -21.77 8.63 -2.25
C VAL A 253 -22.41 8.41 -3.63
N SER A 254 -23.29 7.42 -3.77
CA SER A 254 -23.95 7.03 -5.03
C SER A 254 -25.44 6.80 -4.82
N GLU A 255 -26.24 7.18 -5.82
CA GLU A 255 -27.70 7.06 -5.77
C GLU A 255 -28.21 5.64 -6.00
N SER A 256 -27.43 4.76 -6.64
CA SER A 256 -27.84 3.40 -6.98
C SER A 256 -26.77 2.35 -6.66
N LEU A 257 -27.20 1.27 -6.02
CA LEU A 257 -26.37 0.08 -5.76
C LEU A 257 -26.29 -0.87 -6.97
N GLU A 258 -27.17 -0.75 -7.94
CA GLU A 258 -27.27 -1.69 -9.07
C GLU A 258 -26.00 -1.77 -9.91
N SER A 259 -25.29 -0.64 -10.04
CA SER A 259 -24.02 -0.57 -10.75
C SER A 259 -22.85 -1.19 -9.96
N LEU A 260 -22.98 -1.29 -8.64
CA LEU A 260 -21.88 -1.77 -7.78
C LEU A 260 -21.70 -3.29 -7.92
N THR A 261 -20.47 -3.70 -8.21
CA THR A 261 -20.07 -5.11 -8.21
C THR A 261 -18.93 -5.31 -7.23
N VAL A 262 -19.11 -6.23 -6.28
CA VAL A 262 -18.08 -6.60 -5.31
C VAL A 262 -17.41 -7.91 -5.75
N VAL A 263 -16.08 -7.90 -5.75
CA VAL A 263 -15.25 -9.06 -6.08
C VAL A 263 -14.62 -9.60 -4.80
N TYR A 264 -14.71 -10.91 -4.57
CA TYR A 264 -14.13 -11.55 -3.39
C TYR A 264 -13.67 -12.98 -3.68
N ASP A 265 -12.78 -13.52 -2.85
CA ASP A 265 -12.22 -14.87 -3.02
C ASP A 265 -13.05 -15.94 -2.32
N ALA A 266 -12.80 -17.19 -2.69
CA ALA A 266 -13.45 -18.39 -2.14
C ALA A 266 -13.35 -18.51 -0.61
N GLY A 267 -12.34 -17.90 0.01
CA GLY A 267 -12.19 -17.84 1.47
C GLY A 267 -13.32 -17.13 2.22
N GLN A 268 -14.14 -16.34 1.50
CA GLN A 268 -15.30 -15.62 2.04
C GLN A 268 -16.63 -16.38 1.85
N ASN A 269 -16.61 -17.51 1.18
CA ASN A 269 -17.82 -18.25 0.85
C ASN A 269 -18.42 -18.93 2.09
N SER A 270 -19.69 -18.65 2.33
CA SER A 270 -20.60 -19.39 3.21
C SER A 270 -22.03 -19.16 2.74
N HIS A 271 -22.96 -20.00 3.14
CA HIS A 271 -24.38 -19.79 2.86
C HIS A 271 -24.85 -18.43 3.40
N ASP A 272 -24.50 -18.12 4.64
CA ASP A 272 -24.91 -16.87 5.32
C ASP A 272 -24.34 -15.64 4.62
N ASN A 273 -23.07 -15.68 4.20
CA ASN A 273 -22.45 -14.56 3.50
C ASN A 273 -23.08 -14.32 2.12
N HIS A 274 -23.43 -15.39 1.39
CA HIS A 274 -24.15 -15.25 0.13
C HIS A 274 -25.57 -14.73 0.33
N ALA A 275 -26.29 -15.16 1.36
CA ALA A 275 -27.59 -14.60 1.70
C ALA A 275 -27.54 -13.09 1.90
N VAL A 276 -26.54 -12.59 2.66
CA VAL A 276 -26.33 -11.14 2.84
C VAL A 276 -26.08 -10.43 1.51
N VAL A 277 -25.27 -10.97 0.61
CA VAL A 277 -25.03 -10.36 -0.71
C VAL A 277 -26.32 -10.30 -1.54
N GLU A 278 -27.11 -11.36 -1.55
CA GLU A 278 -28.39 -11.42 -2.26
C GLU A 278 -29.41 -10.42 -1.71
N GLU A 279 -29.51 -10.30 -0.38
CA GLU A 279 -30.43 -9.34 0.29
C GLU A 279 -30.07 -7.88 -0.01
N THR A 280 -28.79 -7.57 -0.20
CA THR A 280 -28.35 -6.21 -0.54
C THR A 280 -28.64 -5.81 -1.98
N GLY A 281 -28.86 -6.77 -2.88
CA GLY A 281 -29.03 -6.55 -4.32
C GLY A 281 -27.74 -6.16 -5.05
N LEU A 282 -26.57 -6.33 -4.43
CA LEU A 282 -25.27 -6.04 -5.04
C LEU A 282 -24.95 -7.02 -6.19
N GLY A 283 -24.28 -6.50 -7.22
CA GLY A 283 -23.56 -7.37 -8.12
C GLY A 283 -22.37 -8.01 -7.44
N PHE A 284 -22.05 -9.24 -7.79
CA PHE A 284 -20.86 -9.89 -7.26
C PHE A 284 -20.14 -10.74 -8.32
N VAL A 285 -18.83 -10.91 -8.10
CA VAL A 285 -18.01 -11.92 -8.76
C VAL A 285 -17.16 -12.60 -7.69
N GLY A 286 -17.44 -13.87 -7.45
CA GLY A 286 -16.69 -14.71 -6.53
C GLY A 286 -16.01 -15.88 -7.24
N SER A 287 -15.28 -16.70 -6.50
CA SER A 287 -14.78 -17.98 -6.99
C SER A 287 -15.22 -19.11 -6.09
N LEU A 288 -15.42 -20.29 -6.69
CA LEU A 288 -15.75 -21.52 -5.96
C LEU A 288 -14.55 -22.48 -6.00
N PRO A 289 -14.33 -23.28 -4.94
CA PRO A 289 -13.31 -24.31 -4.96
C PRO A 289 -13.64 -25.36 -6.05
N PRO A 290 -12.78 -25.59 -7.04
CA PRO A 290 -13.07 -26.58 -8.09
C PRO A 290 -13.31 -27.98 -7.56
N SER A 291 -12.68 -28.36 -6.44
CA SER A 291 -12.84 -29.67 -5.81
C SER A 291 -14.27 -30.00 -5.37
N ASP A 292 -15.09 -28.98 -5.12
CA ASP A 292 -16.44 -29.12 -4.59
C ASP A 292 -17.48 -29.32 -5.72
N HIS A 293 -17.04 -29.19 -6.98
CA HIS A 293 -17.88 -29.27 -8.17
C HIS A 293 -17.30 -30.25 -9.22
N PRO A 294 -17.22 -31.55 -8.90
CA PRO A 294 -16.61 -32.55 -9.79
C PRO A 294 -17.33 -32.69 -11.14
N ASP A 295 -18.65 -32.54 -11.16
CA ASP A 295 -19.45 -32.65 -12.40
C ASP A 295 -19.08 -31.52 -13.39
N LEU A 296 -18.92 -30.30 -12.90
CA LEU A 296 -18.49 -29.19 -13.74
C LEU A 296 -17.06 -29.37 -14.26
N LEU A 297 -16.18 -29.96 -13.44
CA LEU A 297 -14.81 -30.27 -13.86
C LEU A 297 -14.71 -31.42 -14.89
N ALA A 298 -15.74 -32.25 -14.99
CA ALA A 298 -15.81 -33.38 -15.96
C ALA A 298 -16.14 -32.91 -17.38
N VAL A 299 -16.55 -31.63 -17.57
CA VAL A 299 -16.83 -31.06 -18.90
C VAL A 299 -15.59 -31.22 -19.79
N PRO A 300 -15.73 -31.83 -20.98
CA PRO A 300 -14.62 -32.02 -21.91
C PRO A 300 -13.96 -30.73 -22.36
N ARG A 301 -12.64 -30.78 -22.57
CA ARG A 301 -11.87 -29.62 -23.03
C ARG A 301 -12.31 -29.11 -24.42
N THR A 302 -12.93 -29.96 -25.22
CA THR A 302 -13.51 -29.62 -26.53
C THR A 302 -14.66 -28.63 -26.45
N ASP A 303 -15.33 -28.56 -25.30
CA ASP A 303 -16.50 -27.70 -25.09
C ASP A 303 -16.13 -26.30 -24.55
N TYR A 304 -14.83 -26.07 -24.30
CA TYR A 304 -14.33 -24.77 -23.86
C TYR A 304 -14.16 -23.85 -25.05
N LEU A 305 -14.77 -22.67 -24.99
CA LEU A 305 -14.65 -21.62 -25.98
C LEU A 305 -13.60 -20.56 -25.53
N PRO A 306 -12.92 -19.89 -26.46
CA PRO A 306 -12.07 -18.75 -26.11
C PRO A 306 -12.87 -17.66 -25.35
N VAL A 307 -12.29 -17.14 -24.27
CA VAL A 307 -12.91 -16.04 -23.50
C VAL A 307 -12.85 -14.73 -24.31
N ASP A 308 -11.65 -14.37 -24.74
CA ASP A 308 -11.31 -13.23 -25.59
C ASP A 308 -9.87 -13.45 -26.02
N ALA A 309 -9.66 -13.73 -27.29
CA ALA A 309 -8.35 -14.15 -27.81
C ALA A 309 -7.32 -13.02 -27.78
N ASP A 310 -7.76 -11.76 -27.95
CA ASP A 310 -6.88 -10.58 -27.96
C ASP A 310 -6.50 -10.17 -26.54
N ARG A 311 -7.49 -10.12 -25.65
CA ARG A 311 -7.29 -9.69 -24.25
C ARG A 311 -6.69 -10.77 -23.37
N TYR A 312 -7.03 -12.04 -23.64
CA TYR A 312 -6.61 -13.21 -22.85
C TYR A 312 -6.16 -14.38 -23.72
N PRO A 313 -5.02 -14.28 -24.41
CA PRO A 313 -4.54 -15.33 -25.30
C PRO A 313 -4.48 -16.69 -24.61
N GLY A 314 -5.14 -17.70 -25.20
CA GLY A 314 -5.17 -19.07 -24.73
C GLY A 314 -6.07 -19.35 -23.52
N LEU A 315 -6.75 -18.33 -22.98
CA LEU A 315 -7.77 -18.54 -21.94
C LEU A 315 -9.06 -19.03 -22.56
N THR A 316 -9.58 -20.15 -22.06
CA THR A 316 -10.85 -20.72 -22.51
C THR A 316 -11.83 -20.89 -21.37
N CYS A 317 -13.12 -20.94 -21.62
CA CYS A 317 -14.15 -21.17 -20.61
C CYS A 317 -15.34 -21.98 -21.11
N VAL A 318 -16.05 -22.53 -20.13
CA VAL A 318 -17.44 -22.98 -20.27
C VAL A 318 -18.31 -22.05 -19.44
N ASP A 319 -19.34 -21.48 -20.06
CA ASP A 319 -20.27 -20.56 -19.43
C ASP A 319 -21.60 -21.30 -19.21
N THR A 320 -22.02 -21.42 -17.96
CA THR A 320 -23.16 -22.25 -17.57
C THR A 320 -23.82 -21.69 -16.29
N THR A 321 -24.78 -22.42 -15.77
CA THR A 321 -25.38 -22.16 -14.45
C THR A 321 -24.96 -23.25 -13.46
N LEU A 322 -24.84 -22.89 -12.20
CA LEU A 322 -24.45 -23.78 -11.11
C LEU A 322 -25.26 -23.44 -9.85
N THR A 323 -25.74 -24.47 -9.17
CA THR A 323 -26.31 -24.32 -7.82
C THR A 323 -25.22 -24.51 -6.78
N ALA A 324 -24.90 -23.45 -6.07
CA ALA A 324 -23.92 -23.44 -5.00
C ALA A 324 -24.33 -22.43 -3.91
N LEU A 325 -23.95 -22.70 -2.66
CA LEU A 325 -24.21 -21.80 -1.53
C LEU A 325 -25.68 -21.37 -1.38
N GLY A 326 -26.62 -22.30 -1.71
CA GLY A 326 -28.07 -22.08 -1.59
C GLY A 326 -28.72 -21.33 -2.75
N VAL A 327 -27.97 -20.90 -3.77
CA VAL A 327 -28.49 -20.14 -4.93
C VAL A 327 -28.03 -20.76 -6.25
N THR A 328 -28.85 -20.58 -7.29
CA THR A 328 -28.48 -20.93 -8.67
C THR A 328 -28.08 -19.66 -9.40
N ARG A 329 -26.85 -19.59 -9.86
CA ARG A 329 -26.26 -18.41 -10.52
C ARG A 329 -25.38 -18.85 -11.70
N ARG A 330 -24.98 -17.89 -12.49
CA ARG A 330 -24.02 -18.06 -13.57
C ARG A 330 -22.67 -18.51 -13.05
N ALA A 331 -22.10 -19.52 -13.69
CA ALA A 331 -20.77 -20.04 -13.42
C ALA A 331 -19.91 -20.03 -14.68
N VAL A 332 -18.73 -19.45 -14.62
CA VAL A 332 -17.75 -19.43 -15.70
C VAL A 332 -16.57 -20.29 -15.30
N LEU A 333 -16.55 -21.54 -15.79
CA LEU A 333 -15.43 -22.44 -15.61
C LEU A 333 -14.33 -22.08 -16.60
N THR A 334 -13.25 -21.49 -16.13
CA THR A 334 -12.13 -21.09 -16.97
C THR A 334 -11.01 -22.14 -16.94
N HIS A 335 -10.24 -22.20 -18.04
CA HIS A 335 -8.95 -22.90 -18.08
C HIS A 335 -7.87 -21.98 -18.66
N SER A 336 -6.81 -21.76 -17.86
CA SER A 336 -5.65 -20.96 -18.22
C SER A 336 -4.40 -21.83 -18.36
N PRO A 337 -3.74 -21.86 -19.54
CA PRO A 337 -2.46 -22.57 -19.73
C PRO A 337 -1.36 -22.09 -18.79
N THR A 338 -1.30 -20.79 -18.53
CA THR A 338 -0.32 -20.19 -17.62
C THR A 338 -0.53 -20.66 -16.18
N LEU A 339 -1.78 -20.66 -15.71
CA LEU A 339 -2.13 -21.17 -14.37
C LEU A 339 -1.85 -22.68 -14.28
N HIS A 340 -2.21 -23.44 -15.31
CA HIS A 340 -1.93 -24.87 -15.43
C HIS A 340 -0.43 -25.15 -15.25
N ALA A 341 0.41 -24.50 -16.03
CA ALA A 341 1.86 -24.66 -15.97
C ALA A 341 2.44 -24.25 -14.60
N ALA A 342 1.92 -23.19 -13.99
CA ALA A 342 2.34 -22.76 -12.66
C ALA A 342 1.97 -23.78 -11.57
N GLN A 343 0.74 -24.31 -11.61
CA GLN A 343 0.26 -25.32 -10.66
C GLN A 343 1.02 -26.64 -10.84
N SER A 344 1.27 -27.08 -12.09
CA SER A 344 2.04 -28.27 -12.39
C SER A 344 3.45 -28.17 -11.80
N ARG A 345 4.18 -27.10 -12.07
CA ARG A 345 5.53 -26.87 -11.49
C ARG A 345 5.52 -26.84 -9.96
N GLY A 346 4.55 -26.13 -9.35
CA GLY A 346 4.43 -26.03 -7.88
C GLY A 346 4.14 -27.37 -7.23
N PHE A 347 3.27 -28.19 -7.86
CA PHE A 347 2.99 -29.52 -7.40
C PHE A 347 4.18 -30.46 -7.54
N ASP A 348 4.90 -30.42 -8.66
CA ASP A 348 6.11 -31.23 -8.89
C ASP A 348 7.20 -30.93 -7.86
N GLN A 349 7.38 -29.66 -7.47
CA GLN A 349 8.30 -29.29 -6.37
C GLN A 349 7.84 -29.89 -5.03
N THR A 350 6.54 -29.86 -4.75
CA THR A 350 5.96 -30.45 -3.53
C THR A 350 6.13 -31.96 -3.52
N LEU A 351 5.87 -32.61 -4.65
CA LEU A 351 6.04 -34.04 -4.86
C LEU A 351 7.49 -34.49 -4.71
N ALA A 352 8.44 -33.73 -5.29
CA ALA A 352 9.87 -34.00 -5.16
C ALA A 352 10.33 -33.90 -3.69
N LYS A 353 9.82 -32.91 -2.95
CA LYS A 353 10.10 -32.76 -1.51
C LYS A 353 9.54 -33.94 -0.71
N ALA A 354 8.31 -34.39 -1.01
CA ALA A 354 7.70 -35.53 -0.35
C ALA A 354 8.47 -36.82 -0.64
N ARG A 355 8.84 -37.08 -1.90
CA ARG A 355 9.67 -38.24 -2.31
C ARG A 355 11.00 -38.27 -1.57
N ARG A 356 11.70 -37.16 -1.47
CA ARG A 356 12.96 -37.05 -0.73
C ARG A 356 12.76 -37.40 0.74
N ARG A 357 11.72 -36.90 1.39
CA ARG A 357 11.42 -37.18 2.80
C ARG A 357 11.04 -38.67 3.02
N LEU A 358 10.30 -39.31 2.08
CA LEU A 358 10.01 -40.72 2.14
C LEU A 358 11.28 -41.55 1.96
N ALA A 359 12.15 -41.22 1.02
CA ALA A 359 13.44 -41.88 0.81
C ALA A 359 14.36 -41.79 2.04
N GLU A 360 14.45 -40.60 2.67
CA GLU A 360 15.19 -40.39 3.90
C GLU A 360 14.62 -41.24 5.06
N LEU A 361 13.30 -41.33 5.19
CA LEU A 361 12.64 -42.15 6.20
C LEU A 361 12.88 -43.66 5.91
N GLN A 362 12.75 -44.09 4.67
CA GLN A 362 13.03 -45.46 4.21
C GLN A 362 14.48 -45.85 4.53
N ALA A 363 15.46 -45.04 4.18
CA ALA A 363 16.86 -45.28 4.46
C ALA A 363 17.16 -45.35 5.97
N ARG A 364 16.45 -44.57 6.77
CA ARG A 364 16.57 -44.58 8.23
C ARG A 364 16.04 -45.89 8.83
N LEU A 365 14.86 -46.33 8.38
CA LEU A 365 14.24 -47.60 8.80
C LEU A 365 15.09 -48.81 8.37
N ALA A 366 15.65 -48.78 7.16
CA ALA A 366 16.49 -49.87 6.64
C ALA A 366 17.76 -50.12 7.48
N ARG A 367 18.25 -49.11 8.23
CA ARG A 367 19.41 -49.25 9.14
C ARG A 367 19.08 -50.04 10.40
N GLY A 368 17.81 -50.35 10.70
CA GLY A 368 17.36 -51.13 11.87
C GLY A 368 17.69 -50.47 13.25
N LYS A 369 18.06 -49.20 13.27
CA LYS A 369 18.44 -48.47 14.48
C LYS A 369 17.37 -47.50 15.00
N THR A 370 16.14 -47.58 14.46
CA THR A 370 15.07 -46.70 14.94
C THR A 370 14.57 -47.13 16.31
N ARG A 371 14.30 -46.16 17.19
CA ARG A 371 13.64 -46.37 18.49
C ARG A 371 12.16 -45.97 18.44
N ARG A 372 11.66 -45.53 17.28
CA ARG A 372 10.27 -45.13 17.11
C ARG A 372 9.41 -46.36 16.91
N ASP A 373 8.29 -46.38 17.60
CA ASP A 373 7.26 -47.39 17.39
C ASP A 373 6.56 -47.25 16.02
N ARG A 374 5.78 -48.21 15.63
CA ARG A 374 5.05 -48.22 14.37
C ARG A 374 4.15 -46.99 14.22
N ALA A 375 3.40 -46.65 15.29
CA ALA A 375 2.48 -45.52 15.27
C ALA A 375 3.19 -44.15 14.99
N ALA A 376 4.37 -43.95 15.58
CA ALA A 376 5.16 -42.73 15.33
C ALA A 376 5.69 -42.67 13.89
N VAL A 377 6.00 -43.81 13.27
CA VAL A 377 6.42 -43.89 11.86
C VAL A 377 5.23 -43.68 10.92
N GLU A 378 4.07 -44.26 11.20
CA GLU A 378 2.83 -44.02 10.45
C GLU A 378 2.42 -42.54 10.50
N ALA A 379 2.49 -41.91 11.66
CA ALA A 379 2.24 -40.48 11.80
C ALA A 379 3.23 -39.61 10.97
N ALA A 380 4.51 -40.03 10.90
CA ALA A 380 5.49 -39.35 10.06
C ALA A 380 5.20 -39.51 8.56
N ILE A 381 4.76 -40.69 8.12
CA ILE A 381 4.32 -40.95 6.75
C ILE A 381 3.09 -40.08 6.42
N ALA A 382 2.08 -40.11 7.28
CA ALA A 382 0.88 -39.30 7.10
C ALA A 382 1.22 -37.79 6.99
N ALA A 383 2.15 -37.28 7.81
CA ALA A 383 2.62 -35.89 7.74
C ALA A 383 3.38 -35.57 6.43
N ILE A 384 4.07 -36.56 5.82
CA ILE A 384 4.73 -36.38 4.52
C ILE A 384 3.70 -36.35 3.39
N LEU A 385 2.65 -37.16 3.47
CA LEU A 385 1.59 -37.28 2.45
C LEU A 385 0.49 -36.23 2.60
N LYS A 386 0.41 -35.51 3.74
CA LYS A 386 -0.61 -34.49 4.06
C LYS A 386 -0.70 -33.32 3.07
N PRO A 387 0.40 -32.81 2.45
CA PRO A 387 0.27 -31.71 1.51
C PRO A 387 -0.72 -32.04 0.40
N ARG A 388 -1.46 -30.99 -0.03
CA ARG A 388 -2.59 -31.12 -0.97
C ARG A 388 -2.23 -32.00 -2.18
N TRP A 389 -3.04 -32.99 -2.46
CA TRP A 389 -2.93 -33.95 -3.57
C TRP A 389 -1.74 -34.94 -3.54
N VAL A 390 -0.80 -34.80 -2.59
CA VAL A 390 0.38 -35.65 -2.53
C VAL A 390 -0.03 -37.11 -2.28
N GLY A 391 -0.98 -37.36 -1.37
CA GLY A 391 -1.51 -38.70 -1.07
C GLY A 391 -2.32 -39.32 -2.20
N GLU A 392 -2.78 -38.55 -3.21
CA GLU A 392 -3.42 -39.07 -4.41
C GLU A 392 -2.39 -39.67 -5.39
N VAL A 393 -1.14 -39.20 -5.33
CA VAL A 393 -0.07 -39.55 -6.28
C VAL A 393 1.03 -40.42 -5.67
N LEU A 394 1.28 -40.25 -4.36
CA LEU A 394 2.25 -41.09 -3.62
C LEU A 394 1.53 -42.05 -2.69
N THR A 395 1.85 -43.34 -2.86
CA THR A 395 1.42 -44.38 -1.93
C THR A 395 2.61 -44.87 -1.13
N ALA A 396 2.47 -44.98 0.18
CA ALA A 396 3.50 -45.49 1.08
C ALA A 396 2.92 -46.63 1.94
N THR A 397 3.65 -47.73 2.05
CA THR A 397 3.26 -48.93 2.82
C THR A 397 4.33 -49.23 3.85
N LEU A 398 3.93 -49.36 5.11
CA LEU A 398 4.78 -49.76 6.23
C LEU A 398 4.51 -51.22 6.59
N THR A 399 5.57 -52.03 6.68
CA THR A 399 5.52 -53.41 7.13
C THR A 399 6.41 -53.61 8.35
N GLY A 400 6.21 -54.71 9.12
CA GLY A 400 6.87 -55.00 10.39
C GLY A 400 6.11 -54.45 11.58
N GLU A 401 6.24 -55.07 12.74
CA GLU A 401 5.61 -54.61 14.00
C GLU A 401 6.65 -54.01 14.95
N ASP A 402 7.78 -54.68 15.09
CA ASP A 402 8.84 -54.20 15.97
C ASP A 402 9.65 -53.03 15.33
N PRO A 403 10.12 -52.06 16.13
CA PRO A 403 10.87 -50.92 15.62
C PRO A 403 12.07 -51.27 14.73
N THR A 404 12.74 -52.41 14.97
CA THR A 404 13.88 -52.88 14.18
C THR A 404 13.51 -53.53 12.88
N GLU A 405 12.25 -53.99 12.75
CA GLU A 405 11.71 -54.70 11.60
C GLU A 405 10.93 -53.81 10.65
N LEU A 406 10.64 -52.57 11.07
CA LEU A 406 9.89 -51.64 10.25
C LEU A 406 10.57 -51.42 8.90
N ARG A 407 9.82 -51.62 7.83
CA ARG A 407 10.26 -51.39 6.44
C ARG A 407 9.24 -50.55 5.72
N LEU A 408 9.72 -49.49 5.06
CA LEU A 408 8.91 -48.58 4.28
C LEU A 408 9.13 -48.85 2.79
N THR A 409 8.05 -49.04 2.06
CA THR A 409 8.04 -49.01 0.58
C THR A 409 7.13 -47.90 0.12
N TRP A 410 7.45 -47.27 -0.98
CA TRP A 410 6.61 -46.25 -1.56
C TRP A 410 6.73 -46.21 -3.08
N ARG A 411 5.68 -45.76 -3.73
CA ARG A 411 5.63 -45.62 -5.19
C ARG A 411 4.92 -44.33 -5.61
N THR A 412 5.23 -43.88 -6.81
CA THR A 412 4.53 -42.77 -7.49
C THR A 412 3.56 -43.36 -8.50
N ASP A 413 2.30 -42.97 -8.46
CA ASP A 413 1.32 -43.25 -9.49
C ASP A 413 1.32 -42.12 -10.53
N HIS A 414 1.99 -42.34 -11.66
CA HIS A 414 2.06 -41.38 -12.76
C HIS A 414 0.70 -41.18 -13.46
N ASN A 415 -0.15 -42.21 -13.48
CA ASN A 415 -1.49 -42.10 -14.04
C ASN A 415 -2.39 -41.24 -13.13
N ALA A 416 -2.30 -41.42 -11.82
CA ALA A 416 -2.99 -40.53 -10.87
C ALA A 416 -2.52 -39.07 -10.99
N ARG A 417 -1.20 -38.88 -11.17
CA ARG A 417 -0.64 -37.52 -11.42
C ARG A 417 -1.26 -36.89 -12.67
N LYS A 418 -1.35 -37.62 -13.77
CA LYS A 418 -1.95 -37.12 -15.01
C LYS A 418 -3.45 -36.86 -14.85
N ARG A 419 -4.20 -37.81 -14.24
CA ARG A 419 -5.64 -37.58 -13.96
C ARG A 419 -5.89 -36.35 -13.10
N LEU A 420 -5.06 -36.13 -12.08
CA LEU A 420 -5.12 -34.93 -11.22
C LEU A 420 -4.89 -33.64 -12.03
N GLU A 421 -3.89 -33.64 -12.89
CA GLU A 421 -3.54 -32.53 -13.76
C GLU A 421 -4.69 -32.18 -14.72
N ASP A 422 -5.19 -33.16 -15.45
CA ASP A 422 -6.29 -33.02 -16.41
C ASP A 422 -7.59 -32.53 -15.72
N ARG A 423 -7.83 -33.03 -14.50
CA ARG A 423 -9.03 -32.70 -13.74
C ARG A 423 -9.02 -31.29 -13.18
N LEU A 424 -7.89 -30.84 -12.58
CA LEU A 424 -7.88 -29.66 -11.71
C LEU A 424 -6.99 -28.50 -12.21
N PHE A 425 -5.84 -28.80 -12.86
CA PHE A 425 -4.87 -27.75 -13.11
C PHE A 425 -5.32 -26.79 -14.21
N GLY A 426 -5.04 -25.51 -13.97
CA GLY A 426 -5.44 -24.44 -14.86
C GLY A 426 -6.91 -24.04 -14.74
N LYS A 427 -7.73 -24.82 -14.02
CA LYS A 427 -9.17 -24.59 -13.91
C LYS A 427 -9.50 -23.66 -12.73
N ARG A 428 -10.50 -22.80 -12.94
CA ARG A 428 -11.10 -21.93 -11.92
C ARG A 428 -12.57 -21.77 -12.22
N ILE A 429 -13.40 -21.82 -11.19
CA ILE A 429 -14.84 -21.57 -11.30
C ILE A 429 -15.10 -20.16 -10.77
N LEU A 430 -15.60 -19.28 -11.64
CA LEU A 430 -16.10 -17.97 -11.26
C LEU A 430 -17.61 -18.04 -11.11
N PHE A 431 -18.16 -17.40 -10.09
CA PHE A 431 -19.57 -17.47 -9.73
C PHE A 431 -20.11 -16.05 -9.58
N THR A 432 -21.24 -15.72 -10.24
CA THR A 432 -21.70 -14.33 -10.35
C THR A 432 -23.19 -14.22 -10.62
N ASN A 433 -23.81 -13.12 -10.19
CA ASN A 433 -25.15 -12.70 -10.60
C ASN A 433 -25.15 -11.72 -11.79
N ARG A 434 -23.96 -11.37 -12.35
CA ARG A 434 -23.84 -10.53 -13.55
C ARG A 434 -24.08 -11.37 -14.82
N THR A 435 -25.35 -11.54 -15.19
CA THR A 435 -25.75 -12.37 -16.33
C THR A 435 -25.47 -11.73 -17.67
N GLU A 436 -25.60 -10.40 -17.77
CA GLU A 436 -25.37 -9.63 -19.01
C GLU A 436 -23.88 -9.38 -19.34
N TRP A 437 -22.98 -9.61 -18.41
CA TRP A 437 -21.57 -9.34 -18.67
C TRP A 437 -20.96 -10.37 -19.61
N PRO A 438 -20.13 -9.99 -20.58
CA PRO A 438 -19.27 -10.93 -21.30
C PRO A 438 -18.42 -11.75 -20.32
N ALA A 439 -18.11 -13.02 -20.63
CA ALA A 439 -17.22 -13.84 -19.80
C ALA A 439 -15.86 -13.17 -19.56
N ALA A 440 -15.38 -12.41 -20.55
CA ALA A 440 -14.15 -11.62 -20.44
C ALA A 440 -14.19 -10.59 -19.30
N ASP A 441 -15.33 -9.95 -19.07
CA ASP A 441 -15.48 -8.94 -18.02
C ASP A 441 -15.62 -9.57 -16.63
N VAL A 442 -16.27 -10.74 -16.54
CA VAL A 442 -16.28 -11.56 -15.31
C VAL A 442 -14.86 -11.97 -14.93
N VAL A 443 -14.07 -12.42 -15.91
CA VAL A 443 -12.66 -12.77 -15.72
C VAL A 443 -11.84 -11.54 -15.31
N ALA A 444 -12.05 -10.39 -15.97
CA ALA A 444 -11.37 -9.14 -15.63
C ALA A 444 -11.68 -8.69 -14.20
N ALA A 445 -12.95 -8.79 -13.82
CA ALA A 445 -13.39 -8.48 -12.47
C ALA A 445 -12.68 -9.36 -11.44
N TYR A 446 -12.68 -10.67 -11.64
CA TYR A 446 -12.01 -11.56 -10.71
C TYR A 446 -10.49 -11.37 -10.66
N ARG A 447 -9.84 -11.10 -11.80
CA ARG A 447 -8.39 -10.82 -11.84
C ARG A 447 -7.99 -9.57 -11.07
N SER A 448 -8.90 -8.63 -10.84
CA SER A 448 -8.64 -7.44 -10.03
C SER A 448 -8.42 -7.74 -8.53
N GLN A 449 -8.63 -8.99 -8.08
CA GLN A 449 -8.14 -9.47 -6.78
C GLN A 449 -6.64 -9.20 -6.56
N SER A 450 -5.85 -9.19 -7.62
CA SER A 450 -4.44 -8.83 -7.55
C SER A 450 -4.17 -7.42 -7.00
N GLU A 451 -5.12 -6.49 -7.10
CA GLU A 451 -4.98 -5.12 -6.62
C GLU A 451 -4.97 -5.07 -5.08
N VAL A 452 -5.93 -5.73 -4.43
CA VAL A 452 -5.98 -5.77 -2.96
C VAL A 452 -4.82 -6.58 -2.38
N GLU A 453 -4.44 -7.69 -3.04
CA GLU A 453 -3.26 -8.47 -2.66
C GLU A 453 -1.96 -7.66 -2.77
N ALA A 454 -1.82 -6.83 -3.81
CA ALA A 454 -0.69 -5.93 -3.98
C ALA A 454 -0.66 -4.89 -2.87
N GLY A 455 -1.81 -4.32 -2.49
CA GLY A 455 -1.96 -3.41 -1.35
C GLY A 455 -1.48 -4.04 -0.04
N PHE A 456 -1.90 -5.27 0.25
CA PHE A 456 -1.44 -5.98 1.45
C PHE A 456 0.05 -6.32 1.43
N ARG A 457 0.60 -6.72 0.27
CA ARG A 457 2.06 -6.93 0.13
C ARG A 457 2.82 -5.65 0.43
N GLN A 458 2.33 -4.52 -0.05
CA GLN A 458 2.94 -3.21 0.14
C GLN A 458 2.90 -2.78 1.60
N GLN A 459 1.77 -2.93 2.30
CA GLN A 459 1.67 -2.64 3.73
C GLN A 459 2.55 -3.56 4.60
N LYS A 460 2.93 -4.74 4.11
CA LYS A 460 3.87 -5.65 4.78
C LYS A 460 5.33 -5.36 4.47
N ASP A 461 5.61 -4.46 3.52
CA ASP A 461 6.95 -3.98 3.21
C ASP A 461 7.43 -3.01 4.32
N PRO A 462 8.61 -3.22 4.93
CA PRO A 462 9.07 -2.36 6.02
C PRO A 462 9.59 -1.00 5.55
N HIS A 463 9.78 -0.79 4.25
CA HIS A 463 10.49 0.38 3.74
C HIS A 463 9.57 1.44 3.12
N VAL A 464 8.42 1.04 2.58
CA VAL A 464 7.53 1.90 1.81
C VAL A 464 6.08 1.55 2.11
N VAL A 465 5.26 2.55 2.43
CA VAL A 465 3.82 2.39 2.72
C VAL A 465 3.55 1.33 3.79
N SER A 466 4.46 1.23 4.77
CA SER A 466 4.42 0.16 5.75
C SER A 466 3.33 0.34 6.79
N PHE A 467 2.62 -0.73 7.08
CA PHE A 467 1.74 -0.80 8.25
C PHE A 467 2.52 -0.76 9.57
N GLY A 468 3.63 -1.48 9.62
CA GLY A 468 4.47 -1.58 10.81
C GLY A 468 5.46 -0.42 11.01
N PRO A 469 6.06 -0.29 12.20
CA PRO A 469 5.76 -1.07 13.41
C PRO A 469 4.52 -0.55 14.17
N MET A 470 3.75 -1.46 14.78
CA MET A 470 2.58 -1.12 15.61
C MET A 470 2.82 -1.50 17.08
N HIS A 471 3.01 -0.47 17.93
CA HIS A 471 3.28 -0.62 19.36
C HIS A 471 2.15 -0.07 20.25
N HIS A 472 1.00 0.27 19.65
CA HIS A 472 -0.15 0.82 20.38
C HIS A 472 -0.82 -0.27 21.21
N TRP A 473 -1.23 0.07 22.42
CA TRP A 473 -1.67 -0.81 23.51
C TRP A 473 -3.12 -0.59 23.97
N THR A 474 -3.89 0.20 23.20
CA THR A 474 -5.35 0.37 23.38
C THR A 474 -6.05 0.17 22.04
N ASP A 475 -7.27 -0.35 22.07
CA ASP A 475 -8.08 -0.57 20.86
C ASP A 475 -8.22 0.69 20.01
N GLN A 476 -8.52 1.81 20.66
CA GLN A 476 -8.73 3.09 20.00
C GLN A 476 -7.47 3.50 19.22
N LYS A 477 -6.28 3.49 19.84
CA LYS A 477 -5.03 3.84 19.15
C LYS A 477 -4.64 2.86 18.03
N ILE A 478 -4.98 1.58 18.18
CA ILE A 478 -4.80 0.57 17.14
C ILE A 478 -5.69 0.90 15.94
N ARG A 479 -6.96 1.25 16.14
CA ARG A 479 -7.88 1.63 15.05
C ARG A 479 -7.41 2.89 14.32
N VAL A 480 -6.95 3.90 15.03
CA VAL A 480 -6.37 5.11 14.41
C VAL A 480 -5.09 4.78 13.64
N HIS A 481 -4.25 3.84 14.15
CA HIS A 481 -3.08 3.37 13.43
C HIS A 481 -3.46 2.67 12.13
N VAL A 482 -4.45 1.79 12.16
CA VAL A 482 -5.01 1.15 10.96
C VAL A 482 -5.45 2.22 9.97
N PHE A 483 -6.26 3.18 10.42
CA PHE A 483 -6.77 4.26 9.59
C PHE A 483 -5.67 5.03 8.84
N TYR A 484 -4.68 5.61 9.55
CA TYR A 484 -3.65 6.38 8.85
C TYR A 484 -2.69 5.50 8.02
N SER A 485 -2.58 4.21 8.32
CA SER A 485 -1.81 3.27 7.50
C SER A 485 -2.54 2.92 6.20
N VAL A 486 -3.86 2.75 6.25
CA VAL A 486 -4.70 2.59 5.05
C VAL A 486 -4.73 3.89 4.25
N LEU A 487 -4.83 5.04 4.91
CA LEU A 487 -4.73 6.34 4.24
C LEU A 487 -3.40 6.53 3.49
N ALA A 488 -2.29 6.08 4.09
CA ALA A 488 -0.99 6.07 3.41
C ALA A 488 -1.01 5.21 2.14
N LEU A 489 -1.63 4.03 2.19
CA LEU A 489 -1.84 3.18 1.02
C LEU A 489 -2.74 3.87 -0.02
N THR A 490 -3.82 4.50 0.41
CA THR A 490 -4.73 5.29 -0.46
C THR A 490 -3.96 6.37 -1.22
N VAL A 491 -3.16 7.18 -0.52
CA VAL A 491 -2.34 8.24 -1.15
C VAL A 491 -1.37 7.65 -2.16
N ALA A 492 -0.65 6.59 -1.80
CA ALA A 492 0.32 5.94 -2.68
C ALA A 492 -0.33 5.35 -3.94
N HIS A 493 -1.51 4.73 -3.81
CA HIS A 493 -2.25 4.17 -4.94
C HIS A 493 -2.90 5.25 -5.81
N LEU A 494 -3.40 6.34 -5.24
CA LEU A 494 -3.85 7.51 -6.01
C LEU A 494 -2.69 8.11 -6.81
N MET A 495 -1.49 8.23 -6.22
CA MET A 495 -0.30 8.69 -6.93
C MET A 495 0.05 7.76 -8.09
N ARG A 496 0.12 6.45 -7.87
CA ARG A 496 0.39 5.46 -8.92
C ARG A 496 -0.64 5.56 -10.06
N ARG A 497 -1.93 5.62 -9.71
CA ARG A 497 -3.02 5.75 -10.69
C ARG A 497 -2.92 7.02 -11.53
N GLN A 498 -2.55 8.15 -10.94
CA GLN A 498 -2.33 9.39 -11.67
C GLN A 498 -1.11 9.30 -12.59
N ALA A 499 0.00 8.71 -12.14
CA ALA A 499 1.18 8.48 -12.96
C ALA A 499 0.84 7.58 -14.18
N GLU A 500 0.10 6.50 -13.96
CA GLU A 500 -0.33 5.58 -15.02
C GLU A 500 -1.23 6.28 -16.06
N ARG A 501 -2.19 7.11 -15.61
CA ARG A 501 -3.03 7.94 -16.50
C ARG A 501 -2.24 8.99 -17.28
N ALA A 502 -1.10 9.42 -16.76
CA ALA A 502 -0.17 10.31 -17.44
C ALA A 502 0.84 9.56 -18.34
N GLY A 503 0.67 8.24 -18.53
CA GLY A 503 1.55 7.39 -19.34
C GLY A 503 2.89 7.06 -18.66
N LEU A 504 2.96 7.14 -17.33
CA LEU A 504 4.12 6.75 -16.53
C LEU A 504 3.80 5.43 -15.79
N HIS A 505 4.12 4.30 -16.45
CA HIS A 505 3.86 2.96 -15.91
C HIS A 505 4.98 2.57 -14.94
N MET A 506 4.72 2.69 -13.65
CA MET A 506 5.68 2.37 -12.60
C MET A 506 4.99 1.86 -11.33
N SER A 507 5.71 1.05 -10.57
CA SER A 507 5.26 0.63 -9.24
C SER A 507 5.29 1.81 -8.27
N VAL A 508 4.57 1.68 -7.13
CA VAL A 508 4.64 2.70 -6.06
C VAL A 508 6.07 2.89 -5.56
N ARG A 509 6.87 1.81 -5.46
CA ARG A 509 8.27 1.89 -5.03
C ARG A 509 9.12 2.69 -6.01
N GLU A 510 9.01 2.41 -7.30
CA GLU A 510 9.73 3.15 -8.35
C GLU A 510 9.33 4.63 -8.35
N LEU A 511 8.03 4.92 -8.30
CA LEU A 511 7.50 6.28 -8.25
C LEU A 511 8.07 7.07 -7.06
N LEU A 512 8.05 6.48 -5.86
CA LEU A 512 8.59 7.15 -4.67
C LEU A 512 10.12 7.26 -4.71
N THR A 513 10.81 6.31 -5.35
CA THR A 513 12.27 6.36 -5.54
C THR A 513 12.67 7.50 -6.49
N GLU A 514 11.96 7.65 -7.62
CA GLU A 514 12.17 8.75 -8.55
C GLU A 514 11.95 10.11 -7.87
N LEU A 515 10.85 10.25 -7.15
CA LEU A 515 10.54 11.48 -6.42
C LEU A 515 11.56 11.78 -5.30
N ALA A 516 12.05 10.76 -4.60
CA ALA A 516 13.06 10.91 -3.55
C ALA A 516 14.41 11.42 -4.09
N GLY A 517 14.69 11.21 -5.37
CA GLY A 517 15.85 11.78 -6.07
C GLY A 517 15.82 13.31 -6.15
N ILE A 518 14.64 13.94 -5.99
CA ILE A 518 14.52 15.40 -5.95
C ILE A 518 14.77 15.86 -4.51
N GLY A 519 16.00 16.25 -4.21
CA GLY A 519 16.42 16.72 -2.89
C GLY A 519 16.43 18.25 -2.77
N GLU A 520 16.41 18.74 -1.53
CA GLU A 520 16.68 20.15 -1.24
C GLU A 520 18.07 20.28 -0.63
N THR A 521 18.93 21.10 -1.24
CA THR A 521 20.25 21.47 -0.72
C THR A 521 20.16 22.84 -0.07
N VAL A 522 20.59 22.94 1.18
CA VAL A 522 20.70 24.19 1.94
C VAL A 522 22.18 24.54 2.07
N LEU A 523 22.60 25.61 1.42
CA LEU A 523 23.94 26.15 1.52
C LEU A 523 23.95 27.23 2.62
N LEU A 524 24.86 27.07 3.59
CA LEU A 524 25.01 27.97 4.72
C LEU A 524 26.29 28.78 4.52
N TYR A 525 26.15 30.10 4.63
CA TYR A 525 27.23 31.08 4.45
C TYR A 525 27.54 31.74 5.79
N HIS A 526 28.80 31.96 6.05
CA HIS A 526 29.25 32.75 7.23
C HIS A 526 29.39 34.21 6.81
N ASP A 527 28.65 35.10 7.46
CA ASP A 527 28.66 36.53 7.17
C ASP A 527 29.39 37.38 8.23
N GLY A 528 30.25 36.71 9.05
CA GLY A 528 31.13 37.38 10.03
C GLY A 528 30.41 38.01 11.23
N GLY A 529 29.06 37.94 11.28
CA GLY A 529 28.25 38.54 12.35
C GLY A 529 27.84 37.51 13.43
N LYS A 530 27.33 38.02 14.58
CA LYS A 530 26.76 37.18 15.67
C LYS A 530 25.36 36.64 15.35
N GLY A 531 24.87 36.73 14.10
CA GLY A 531 23.55 36.32 13.66
C GLY A 531 23.47 34.89 13.18
N ARG A 532 22.26 34.45 12.77
CA ARG A 532 22.08 33.14 12.10
C ARG A 532 22.78 33.16 10.74
N PRO A 533 23.47 32.10 10.32
CA PRO A 533 24.11 32.02 9.01
C PRO A 533 23.11 32.32 7.89
N ARG A 534 23.53 33.06 6.87
CA ARG A 534 22.74 33.27 5.67
C ARG A 534 22.59 31.90 4.95
N ALA A 535 21.37 31.56 4.60
CA ALA A 535 21.06 30.28 3.95
C ALA A 535 20.51 30.50 2.53
N ARG A 536 21.07 29.80 1.55
CA ARG A 536 20.49 29.67 0.21
C ARG A 536 19.97 28.25 0.05
N ARG A 537 18.76 28.13 -0.50
CA ARG A 537 18.13 26.83 -0.72
C ARG A 537 17.93 26.60 -2.21
N MET A 538 18.15 25.39 -2.66
CA MET A 538 17.95 25.00 -4.06
C MET A 538 17.53 23.53 -4.11
N LEU A 539 16.80 23.17 -5.15
CA LEU A 539 16.53 21.77 -5.47
C LEU A 539 17.66 21.19 -6.31
N THR A 540 17.83 19.89 -6.22
CA THR A 540 18.74 19.15 -7.13
C THR A 540 18.22 19.22 -8.57
N ASP A 541 19.11 19.04 -9.53
CA ASP A 541 18.72 18.85 -10.94
C ASP A 541 17.82 17.63 -11.08
N THR A 542 16.87 17.71 -12.00
CA THR A 542 15.86 16.67 -12.22
C THR A 542 16.05 15.98 -13.56
N THR A 543 15.83 14.67 -13.58
CA THR A 543 15.67 13.92 -14.83
C THR A 543 14.35 14.29 -15.53
N PRO A 544 14.17 13.98 -16.83
CA PRO A 544 12.90 14.20 -17.51
C PRO A 544 11.70 13.50 -16.81
N THR A 545 11.90 12.30 -16.28
CA THR A 545 10.88 11.57 -15.53
C THR A 545 10.54 12.27 -14.22
N GLN A 546 11.55 12.70 -13.47
CA GLN A 546 11.36 13.46 -12.23
C GLN A 546 10.64 14.79 -12.48
N GLN A 547 10.96 15.48 -13.58
CA GLN A 547 10.26 16.71 -13.95
C GLN A 547 8.78 16.46 -14.24
N ARG A 548 8.45 15.43 -15.02
CA ARG A 548 7.05 15.05 -15.29
C ARG A 548 6.29 14.70 -14.01
N LEU A 549 6.91 13.99 -13.08
CA LEU A 549 6.32 13.68 -11.78
C LEU A 549 6.17 14.93 -10.91
N ALA A 550 7.16 15.84 -10.95
CA ALA A 550 7.12 17.11 -10.23
C ALA A 550 5.94 17.98 -10.66
N ASP A 551 5.71 18.05 -11.97
CA ASP A 551 4.57 18.78 -12.56
C ASP A 551 3.24 18.09 -12.22
N LEU A 552 3.16 16.76 -12.39
CA LEU A 552 1.95 15.97 -12.12
C LEU A 552 1.45 16.13 -10.68
N PHE A 553 2.37 16.13 -9.71
CA PHE A 553 2.03 16.26 -8.29
C PHE A 553 2.16 17.71 -7.78
N ASN A 554 2.45 18.67 -8.65
CA ASN A 554 2.55 20.09 -8.30
C ASN A 554 3.49 20.36 -7.11
N ILE A 555 4.65 19.68 -7.06
CA ILE A 555 5.60 19.80 -5.94
C ILE A 555 6.29 21.17 -5.91
N HIS A 556 6.29 21.90 -7.02
CA HIS A 556 6.86 23.24 -7.13
C HIS A 556 6.22 24.23 -6.14
N ARG A 557 4.96 24.00 -5.74
CA ARG A 557 4.29 24.77 -4.68
C ARG A 557 5.05 24.77 -3.34
N TYR A 558 5.79 23.69 -3.08
CA TYR A 558 6.58 23.49 -1.85
C TYR A 558 8.06 23.78 -2.04
N ALA A 559 8.48 24.17 -3.25
CA ALA A 559 9.87 24.53 -3.53
C ALA A 559 10.31 25.74 -2.70
N PRO A 560 11.62 25.89 -2.41
CA PRO A 560 12.13 27.07 -1.75
C PRO A 560 11.92 28.31 -2.64
N THR A 561 11.42 29.39 -2.08
CA THR A 561 11.42 30.71 -2.73
C THR A 561 12.86 31.18 -2.89
N ARG A 562 13.21 31.71 -4.09
CA ARG A 562 14.53 32.20 -4.42
C ARG A 562 14.90 33.43 -3.58
#